data_b522146f5e44c5355b578d9fd4ad1a49
#
_entry.id   b522146f5e44c5355b578d9fd4ad1a49
#
_cell.length_a   1.000
_cell.length_b   1.000
_cell.length_c   1.000
_cell.angle_alpha   90.00
_cell.angle_beta   90.00
_cell.angle_gamma   90.00
#
_symmetry.space_group_name_H-M   'P 1'
#
loop_
_entity.id
_entity.type
_entity.pdbx_description
1 polymer ?
#
loop_
_entity_poly.entity_id
_entity_poly.type
_entity_poly.pdbx_seq_one_letter_code
_entity_poly.pdbx_strand_id
1 'polypeptide(L)'
;MPGVMIVEDDAALRELLRDALEKRKYTVITAADGREALAKFRPSVVDVVITDLLMPEEDGLMVIMKIRELKPSAKLIAISGGGMAGPGSYLLMASKLGADAVISKPFLPSELVQKVKELLS
;
A
#
# COMPACT_ATOMS: atom_id res chain seq x y z
N MET A 1 4.79 -18.25 -0.21
CA MET A 1 4.34 -17.21 -1.13
C MET A 1 4.27 -15.88 -0.38
N PRO A 2 4.84 -14.82 -0.94
CA PRO A 2 4.80 -13.54 -0.26
C PRO A 2 3.37 -13.02 -0.08
N GLY A 3 3.13 -12.38 1.04
CA GLY A 3 1.83 -11.80 1.37
C GLY A 3 1.83 -10.30 1.11
N VAL A 4 0.79 -9.83 0.42
CA VAL A 4 0.60 -8.42 0.08
C VAL A 4 -0.72 -7.94 0.65
N MET A 5 -0.69 -6.83 1.38
CA MET A 5 -1.92 -6.20 1.86
C MET A 5 -2.19 -4.95 1.04
N ILE A 6 -3.43 -4.81 0.56
CA ILE A 6 -3.86 -3.64 -0.19
C ILE A 6 -4.86 -2.87 0.66
N VAL A 7 -4.56 -1.60 0.93
CA VAL A 7 -5.46 -0.70 1.67
C VAL A 7 -5.93 0.38 0.70
N GLU A 8 -7.18 0.28 0.27
CA GLU A 8 -7.74 1.16 -0.75
C GLU A 8 -9.25 1.27 -0.55
N ASP A 9 -9.76 2.48 -0.44
CA ASP A 9 -11.20 2.70 -0.22
C ASP A 9 -12.04 2.57 -1.49
N ASP A 10 -11.44 2.75 -2.67
CA ASP A 10 -12.14 2.54 -3.95
C ASP A 10 -12.23 1.03 -4.22
N ALA A 11 -13.44 0.48 -4.13
CA ALA A 11 -13.65 -0.95 -4.29
C ALA A 11 -13.22 -1.48 -5.66
N ALA A 12 -13.48 -0.72 -6.72
CA ALA A 12 -13.12 -1.15 -8.08
C ALA A 12 -11.60 -1.24 -8.24
N LEU A 13 -10.88 -0.22 -7.76
CA LEU A 13 -9.42 -0.23 -7.82
C LEU A 13 -8.84 -1.33 -6.95
N ARG A 14 -9.38 -1.50 -5.74
CA ARG A 14 -8.95 -2.52 -4.81
C ARG A 14 -9.04 -3.92 -5.44
N GLU A 15 -10.16 -4.23 -6.08
CA GLU A 15 -10.34 -5.54 -6.74
C GLU A 15 -9.43 -5.70 -7.95
N LEU A 16 -9.24 -4.63 -8.71
CA LEU A 16 -8.35 -4.67 -9.87
C LEU A 16 -6.91 -5.00 -9.45
N LEU A 17 -6.43 -4.36 -8.39
CA LEU A 17 -5.09 -4.59 -7.87
C LEU A 17 -4.95 -5.98 -7.26
N ARG A 18 -5.98 -6.43 -6.55
CA ARG A 18 -6.02 -7.77 -5.99
C ARG A 18 -5.86 -8.81 -7.10
N ASP A 19 -6.67 -8.70 -8.16
CA ASP A 19 -6.61 -9.64 -9.28
C ASP A 19 -5.23 -9.67 -9.92
N ALA A 20 -4.63 -8.51 -10.14
CA ALA A 20 -3.33 -8.41 -10.77
C ALA A 20 -2.24 -9.10 -9.93
N LEU A 21 -2.29 -8.93 -8.62
CA LEU A 21 -1.31 -9.55 -7.73
C LEU A 21 -1.54 -11.05 -7.54
N GLU A 22 -2.80 -11.47 -7.45
CA GLU A 22 -3.11 -12.90 -7.33
C GLU A 22 -2.67 -13.69 -8.56
N LYS A 23 -2.75 -13.08 -9.73
CA LYS A 23 -2.25 -13.71 -10.96
C LYS A 23 -0.75 -13.99 -10.91
N ARG A 24 -0.02 -13.23 -10.09
CA ARG A 24 1.42 -13.41 -9.91
C ARG A 24 1.73 -14.30 -8.72
N LYS A 25 0.71 -14.97 -8.17
CA LYS A 25 0.85 -15.94 -7.09
C LYS A 25 1.15 -15.34 -5.72
N TYR A 26 0.89 -14.05 -5.54
CA TYR A 26 0.96 -13.46 -4.21
C TYR A 26 -0.30 -13.81 -3.42
N THR A 27 -0.15 -13.96 -2.11
CA THR A 27 -1.29 -14.06 -1.20
C THR A 27 -1.74 -12.63 -0.91
N VAL A 28 -3.00 -12.29 -1.22
CA VAL A 28 -3.47 -10.91 -1.10
C VAL A 28 -4.53 -10.77 -0.03
N ILE A 29 -4.34 -9.79 0.84
CA ILE A 29 -5.30 -9.40 1.87
C ILE A 29 -5.73 -7.98 1.52
N THR A 30 -7.04 -7.71 1.50
CA THR A 30 -7.53 -6.39 1.16
C THR A 30 -8.22 -5.73 2.35
N ALA A 31 -8.15 -4.42 2.41
CA ALA A 31 -8.82 -3.61 3.42
C ALA A 31 -9.33 -2.32 2.78
N ALA A 32 -10.50 -1.87 3.20
CA ALA A 32 -11.11 -0.67 2.66
C ALA A 32 -10.68 0.61 3.39
N ASP A 33 -10.13 0.47 4.57
CA ASP A 33 -9.68 1.60 5.38
C ASP A 33 -8.58 1.17 6.34
N GLY A 34 -8.04 2.13 7.07
CA GLY A 34 -6.94 1.87 7.98
C GLY A 34 -7.31 0.98 9.16
N ARG A 35 -8.52 1.13 9.67
CA ARG A 35 -8.99 0.30 10.78
C ARG A 35 -9.05 -1.17 10.38
N GLU A 36 -9.64 -1.43 9.22
CA GLU A 36 -9.73 -2.79 8.69
C GLU A 36 -8.34 -3.35 8.43
N ALA A 37 -7.45 -2.52 7.87
CA ALA A 37 -6.08 -2.93 7.60
C ALA A 37 -5.37 -3.39 8.87
N LEU A 38 -5.46 -2.62 9.93
CA LEU A 38 -4.80 -2.97 11.19
C LEU A 38 -5.42 -4.20 11.83
N ALA A 39 -6.75 -4.36 11.71
CA ALA A 39 -7.43 -5.54 12.22
C ALA A 39 -7.02 -6.81 11.47
N LYS A 40 -6.73 -6.71 10.19
CA LYS A 40 -6.37 -7.85 9.35
C LYS A 40 -4.87 -8.10 9.25
N PHE A 41 -4.05 -7.15 9.69
CA PHE A 41 -2.60 -7.28 9.55
C PHE A 41 -2.06 -8.46 10.35
N ARG A 42 -1.27 -9.30 9.67
CA ARG A 42 -0.60 -10.47 10.28
C ARG A 42 0.88 -10.36 9.95
N PRO A 43 1.73 -9.99 10.91
CA PRO A 43 3.16 -9.81 10.65
C PRO A 43 3.83 -11.04 10.03
N SER A 44 3.38 -12.25 10.38
CA SER A 44 3.98 -13.47 9.85
C SER A 44 3.57 -13.77 8.40
N VAL A 45 2.56 -13.08 7.88
CA VAL A 45 2.01 -13.34 6.54
C VAL A 45 2.28 -12.19 5.58
N VAL A 46 2.17 -10.95 6.06
CA VAL A 46 2.24 -9.77 5.20
C VAL A 46 3.68 -9.29 5.07
N ASP A 47 4.18 -9.26 3.85
CA ASP A 47 5.55 -8.80 3.53
C ASP A 47 5.56 -7.42 2.92
N VAL A 48 4.49 -7.06 2.20
CA VAL A 48 4.36 -5.74 1.55
C VAL A 48 2.98 -5.18 1.86
N VAL A 49 2.93 -3.90 2.22
CA VAL A 49 1.67 -3.17 2.39
C VAL A 49 1.60 -2.06 1.37
N ILE A 50 0.51 -2.02 0.62
CA ILE A 50 0.23 -0.98 -0.36
C ILE A 50 -0.92 -0.16 0.20
N THR A 51 -0.71 1.12 0.45
CA THR A 51 -1.75 1.96 1.01
C THR A 51 -1.90 3.28 0.25
N ASP A 52 -3.14 3.65 0.01
CA ASP A 52 -3.47 4.96 -0.55
C ASP A 52 -3.30 6.02 0.55
N LEU A 53 -2.60 7.09 0.25
CA LEU A 53 -2.40 8.20 1.17
C LEU A 53 -3.62 9.12 1.25
N LEU A 54 -4.48 9.07 0.24
CA LEU A 54 -5.64 9.96 0.12
C LEU A 54 -6.93 9.31 0.60
N MET A 55 -6.86 8.52 1.64
CA MET A 55 -8.06 7.99 2.28
C MET A 55 -8.60 8.99 3.30
N PRO A 56 -9.92 8.97 3.56
CA PRO A 56 -10.51 9.84 4.58
C PRO A 56 -9.80 9.69 5.93
N GLU A 57 -9.75 10.77 6.69
CA GLU A 57 -9.20 10.78 8.05
C GLU A 57 -7.71 10.45 8.13
N GLU A 58 -7.00 10.65 7.03
CA GLU A 58 -5.54 10.41 6.96
C GLU A 58 -5.14 8.97 7.30
N ASP A 59 -6.05 8.03 7.07
CA ASP A 59 -5.84 6.62 7.39
C ASP A 59 -4.58 6.04 6.74
N GLY A 60 -4.26 6.48 5.51
CA GLY A 60 -3.08 5.97 4.82
C GLY A 60 -1.78 6.22 5.57
N LEU A 61 -1.63 7.42 6.13
CA LEU A 61 -0.43 7.78 6.89
C LEU A 61 -0.39 7.01 8.21
N MET A 62 -1.53 6.89 8.87
CA MET A 62 -1.64 6.14 10.11
C MET A 62 -1.26 4.68 9.91
N VAL A 63 -1.73 4.07 8.80
CA VAL A 63 -1.40 2.69 8.48
C VAL A 63 0.12 2.51 8.35
N ILE A 64 0.78 3.42 7.63
CA ILE A 64 2.24 3.34 7.47
C ILE A 64 2.93 3.37 8.83
N MET A 65 2.54 4.30 9.69
CA MET A 65 3.14 4.43 11.01
C MET A 65 2.95 3.17 11.86
N LYS A 66 1.73 2.66 11.90
CA LYS A 66 1.41 1.49 12.71
C LYS A 66 2.06 0.21 12.20
N ILE A 67 2.06 0.01 10.88
CA ILE A 67 2.70 -1.17 10.28
C ILE A 67 4.20 -1.14 10.56
N ARG A 68 4.82 0.03 10.49
CA ARG A 68 6.25 0.16 10.75
C ARG A 68 6.59 -0.20 12.20
N GLU A 69 5.68 0.09 13.13
CA GLU A 69 5.85 -0.34 14.52
C GLU A 69 5.67 -1.84 14.67
N LEU A 70 4.65 -2.40 14.02
CA LEU A 70 4.31 -3.82 14.16
C LEU A 70 5.28 -4.75 13.44
N LYS A 71 5.82 -4.31 12.31
CA LYS A 71 6.78 -5.11 11.52
C LYS A 71 7.74 -4.16 10.81
N PRO A 72 8.86 -3.80 11.46
CA PRO A 72 9.83 -2.88 10.85
C PRO A 72 10.39 -3.35 9.50
N SER A 73 10.41 -4.65 9.26
CA SER A 73 10.94 -5.21 8.00
C SER A 73 9.92 -5.22 6.86
N ALA A 74 8.64 -4.90 7.12
CA ALA A 74 7.63 -4.87 6.06
C ALA A 74 7.97 -3.77 5.04
N LYS A 75 7.76 -4.09 3.76
CA LYS A 75 7.94 -3.10 2.70
C LYS A 75 6.65 -2.30 2.55
N LEU A 76 6.78 -1.01 2.34
CA LEU A 76 5.62 -0.12 2.26
C LEU A 76 5.62 0.63 0.93
N ILE A 77 4.51 0.50 0.20
CA ILE A 77 4.28 1.26 -1.03
C ILE A 77 3.15 2.23 -0.77
N ALA A 78 3.41 3.52 -0.96
CA ALA A 78 2.40 4.55 -0.80
C ALA A 78 1.86 4.95 -2.17
N ILE A 79 0.53 5.02 -2.29
CA ILE A 79 -0.12 5.51 -3.50
C ILE A 79 -0.49 6.97 -3.25
N SER A 80 -0.04 7.88 -4.10
CA SER A 80 -0.40 9.27 -3.99
C SER A 80 -1.33 9.67 -5.13
N GLY A 81 -2.40 10.37 -4.79
CA GLY A 81 -3.29 10.93 -5.79
C GLY A 81 -2.76 12.26 -6.27
N GLY A 82 -2.90 12.55 -7.55
CA GLY A 82 -2.53 13.84 -8.09
C GLY A 82 -3.53 14.91 -7.66
N GLY A 83 -3.07 16.12 -7.46
CA GLY A 83 -3.94 17.28 -7.33
C GLY A 83 -4.19 17.85 -5.95
N MET A 84 -3.74 17.18 -4.88
CA MET A 84 -3.90 17.71 -3.52
C MET A 84 -2.56 18.20 -3.00
N ALA A 85 -2.43 19.47 -2.73
CA ALA A 85 -1.22 20.09 -2.19
C ALA A 85 0.05 19.79 -3.00
N GLY A 86 -0.11 19.28 -4.22
CA GLY A 86 0.99 18.88 -5.08
C GLY A 86 1.55 17.50 -4.74
N PRO A 87 1.95 16.76 -5.77
CA PRO A 87 2.49 15.40 -5.57
C PRO A 87 3.74 15.36 -4.68
N GLY A 88 4.54 16.42 -4.71
CA GLY A 88 5.76 16.49 -3.92
C GLY A 88 5.53 16.43 -2.41
N SER A 89 4.41 17.00 -1.91
CA SER A 89 4.12 17.00 -0.48
C SER A 89 3.89 15.60 0.06
N TYR A 90 3.10 14.80 -0.66
CA TYR A 90 2.82 13.43 -0.23
C TYR A 90 4.02 12.53 -0.39
N LEU A 91 4.80 12.73 -1.45
CA LEU A 91 6.05 11.99 -1.64
C LEU A 91 6.99 12.21 -0.46
N LEU A 92 7.14 13.46 -0.05
CA LEU A 92 8.02 13.81 1.05
C LEU A 92 7.51 13.21 2.37
N MET A 93 6.21 13.31 2.63
CA MET A 93 5.62 12.75 3.84
C MET A 93 5.78 11.24 3.89
N ALA A 94 5.49 10.55 2.78
CA ALA A 94 5.62 9.11 2.70
C ALA A 94 7.06 8.68 2.95
N SER A 95 8.01 9.38 2.36
CA SER A 95 9.42 9.12 2.55
C SER A 95 9.83 9.28 4.02
N LYS A 96 9.38 10.35 4.68
CA LYS A 96 9.67 10.58 6.09
C LYS A 96 9.08 9.51 7.00
N LEU A 97 7.95 8.94 6.61
CA LEU A 97 7.29 7.89 7.39
C LEU A 97 7.85 6.50 7.06
N GLY A 98 8.78 6.41 6.13
CA GLY A 98 9.47 5.17 5.83
C GLY A 98 8.87 4.33 4.71
N ALA A 99 8.12 4.94 3.80
CA ALA A 99 7.66 4.23 2.62
C ALA A 99 8.85 3.86 1.75
N ASP A 100 8.88 2.62 1.28
CA ASP A 100 10.00 2.13 0.46
C ASP A 100 9.82 2.52 -1.01
N ALA A 101 8.58 2.77 -1.43
CA ALA A 101 8.30 3.23 -2.78
C ALA A 101 7.02 4.05 -2.77
N VAL A 102 6.90 4.92 -3.75
CA VAL A 102 5.68 5.72 -3.95
C VAL A 102 5.28 5.61 -5.41
N ILE A 103 3.98 5.45 -5.65
CA ILE A 103 3.44 5.40 -6.99
C ILE A 103 2.31 6.42 -7.10
N SER A 104 2.28 7.19 -8.18
CA SER A 104 1.31 8.27 -8.36
C SER A 104 0.15 7.82 -9.24
N LYS A 105 -1.07 8.20 -8.87
CA LYS A 105 -2.25 7.99 -9.71
C LYS A 105 -2.26 9.02 -10.86
N PRO A 106 -2.67 8.63 -12.06
CA PRO A 106 -3.08 7.28 -12.46
C PRO A 106 -1.87 6.37 -12.74
N PHE A 107 -2.02 5.09 -12.48
CA PHE A 107 -0.99 4.11 -12.78
C PHE A 107 -1.64 2.83 -13.34
N LEU A 108 -0.85 2.02 -14.03
CA LEU A 108 -1.31 0.72 -14.51
C LEU A 108 -1.07 -0.33 -13.43
N PRO A 109 -1.97 -1.32 -13.29
CA PRO A 109 -1.74 -2.40 -12.32
C PRO A 109 -0.39 -3.08 -12.49
N SER A 110 0.11 -3.19 -13.74
CA SER A 110 1.42 -3.78 -14.01
C SER A 110 2.57 -2.99 -13.38
N GLU A 111 2.43 -1.69 -13.26
CA GLU A 111 3.45 -0.84 -12.61
C GLU A 111 3.53 -1.17 -11.13
N LEU A 112 2.38 -1.36 -10.48
CA LEU A 112 2.33 -1.72 -9.08
C LEU A 112 2.91 -3.11 -8.86
N VAL A 113 2.55 -4.07 -9.70
CA VAL A 113 3.09 -5.43 -9.63
C VAL A 113 4.61 -5.41 -9.74
N GLN A 114 5.14 -4.59 -10.64
CA GLN A 114 6.58 -4.46 -10.81
C GLN A 114 7.26 -3.90 -9.56
N LYS A 115 6.64 -2.90 -8.92
CA LYS A 115 7.16 -2.34 -7.67
C LYS A 115 7.21 -3.38 -6.56
N VAL A 116 6.15 -4.16 -6.43
CA VAL A 116 6.10 -5.24 -5.43
C VAL A 116 7.22 -6.24 -5.68
N LYS A 117 7.39 -6.64 -6.94
CA LYS A 117 8.45 -7.58 -7.32
C LYS A 117 9.83 -7.05 -6.97
N GLU A 118 10.08 -5.78 -7.27
CA GLU A 118 11.37 -5.15 -6.98
C GLU A 118 11.67 -5.12 -5.48
N LEU A 119 10.67 -4.79 -4.66
CA LEU A 119 10.86 -4.70 -3.22
C LEU A 119 11.06 -6.06 -2.55
N LEU A 120 10.57 -7.12 -3.17
CA LEU A 120 10.69 -8.48 -2.64
C LEU A 120 11.88 -9.26 -3.18
N SER A 121 12.61 -8.70 -4.13
CA SER A 121 13.80 -9.40 -4.67
C SER A 121 15.07 -9.14 -3.87
#